data_46127a4c97c29f8f1c89fe1ceed95655
#
_entry.id   46127a4c97c29f8f1c89fe1ceed95655
#
_cell.length_a   1.000
_cell.length_b   1.000
_cell.length_c   1.000
_cell.angle_alpha   90.00
_cell.angle_beta   90.00
_cell.angle_gamma   90.00
#
_symmetry.space_group_name_H-M   'P 1'
#
loop_
_entity.id
_entity.type
_entity.pdbx_description
1 polymer ?
#
loop_
_entity_poly.entity_id
_entity_poly.type
_entity_poly.pdbx_seq_one_letter_code
_entity_poly.pdbx_strand_id
1 'polypeptide(L)'
;GHFMYDGSLFCNAIKNKTFESAIFFGPSGTGKTTLARLIAQEMDLDFFEINASTTGIKELKEILEKAKVKFFGLQKQKTYLYVDEFHKWNKLQQDSLLKALEEGVVRFIGSTTENPYFSVNNAILSRVRSIYEFKKLSTDDIVKILHNTLDNKERGLGNHSLVWQEEALHALADLSGGDARIALDT
;
A
#
# COMPACT_ATOMS: atom_id res chain seq x y z
N GLY A 1 -11.43 -7.78 2.22
CA GLY A 1 -10.52 -8.64 1.45
C GLY A 1 -10.25 -9.95 2.16
N HIS A 2 -9.93 -11.00 1.41
CA HIS A 2 -9.83 -12.40 1.90
C HIS A 2 -8.74 -12.66 2.97
N PHE A 3 -7.80 -11.76 3.17
CA PHE A 3 -6.76 -11.85 4.22
C PHE A 3 -6.96 -10.82 5.36
N MET A 4 -7.97 -9.96 5.28
CA MET A 4 -8.21 -8.85 6.21
C MET A 4 -9.45 -9.07 7.08
N TYR A 5 -9.69 -10.30 7.53
CA TYR A 5 -10.74 -10.55 8.52
C TYR A 5 -10.20 -10.43 9.94
N ASP A 6 -11.04 -10.04 10.87
CA ASP A 6 -10.65 -9.92 12.27
C ASP A 6 -10.17 -11.27 12.82
N GLY A 7 -9.03 -11.26 13.51
CA GLY A 7 -8.35 -12.49 13.96
C GLY A 7 -7.40 -13.12 12.94
N SER A 8 -7.32 -12.59 11.70
CA SER A 8 -6.29 -13.06 10.75
C SER A 8 -4.89 -12.75 11.23
N LEU A 9 -3.91 -13.54 10.78
CA LEU A 9 -2.49 -13.29 11.07
C LEU A 9 -2.07 -11.88 10.63
N PHE A 10 -2.63 -11.39 9.53
CA PHE A 10 -2.39 -10.05 9.01
C PHE A 10 -2.88 -8.97 10.00
N CYS A 11 -4.16 -9.03 10.40
CA CYS A 11 -4.72 -8.07 11.35
C CYS A 11 -4.03 -8.13 12.72
N ASN A 12 -3.71 -9.32 13.20
CA ASN A 12 -2.99 -9.52 14.45
C ASN A 12 -1.58 -8.94 14.39
N ALA A 13 -0.86 -9.08 13.26
CA ALA A 13 0.47 -8.50 13.10
C ALA A 13 0.44 -6.97 13.15
N ILE A 14 -0.59 -6.34 12.60
CA ILE A 14 -0.77 -4.88 12.66
C ILE A 14 -1.11 -4.46 14.09
N LYS A 15 -2.13 -5.05 14.72
CA LYS A 15 -2.56 -4.74 16.10
C LYS A 15 -1.41 -4.89 17.11
N ASN A 16 -0.58 -5.91 16.94
CA ASN A 16 0.57 -6.19 17.82
C ASN A 16 1.84 -5.42 17.42
N LYS A 17 1.79 -4.55 16.41
CA LYS A 17 2.93 -3.78 15.87
C LYS A 17 4.10 -4.65 15.40
N THR A 18 3.82 -5.87 14.95
CA THR A 18 4.81 -6.84 14.46
C THR A 18 4.81 -7.01 12.94
N PHE A 19 4.02 -6.20 12.22
CA PHE A 19 3.98 -6.26 10.76
C PHE A 19 5.35 -5.87 10.18
N GLU A 20 5.87 -6.75 9.34
CA GLU A 20 7.20 -6.60 8.72
C GLU A 20 7.07 -6.14 7.26
N SER A 21 8.14 -6.30 6.46
CA SER A 21 8.12 -6.00 5.04
C SER A 21 7.18 -6.93 4.27
N ALA A 22 6.49 -6.39 3.27
CA ALA A 22 5.51 -7.11 2.46
C ALA A 22 5.52 -6.65 1.01
N ILE A 23 4.99 -7.48 0.12
CA ILE A 23 4.63 -7.09 -1.25
C ILE A 23 3.12 -7.25 -1.43
N PHE A 24 2.50 -6.20 -1.95
CA PHE A 24 1.09 -6.16 -2.34
C PHE A 24 1.00 -6.23 -3.86
N PHE A 25 0.41 -7.28 -4.40
CA PHE A 25 0.24 -7.39 -5.84
C PHE A 25 -1.21 -7.60 -6.24
N GLY A 26 -1.56 -7.12 -7.41
CA GLY A 26 -2.91 -7.23 -7.94
C GLY A 26 -3.37 -5.98 -8.69
N PRO A 27 -4.60 -5.95 -9.21
CA PRO A 27 -5.12 -4.87 -10.05
C PRO A 27 -5.05 -3.49 -9.38
N SER A 28 -5.08 -2.43 -10.21
CA SER A 28 -5.20 -1.06 -9.73
C SER A 28 -6.50 -0.83 -8.97
N GLY A 29 -6.57 0.25 -8.19
CA GLY A 29 -7.80 0.65 -7.48
C GLY A 29 -8.32 -0.30 -6.40
N THR A 30 -7.54 -1.31 -6.01
CA THR A 30 -7.92 -2.31 -4.99
C THR A 30 -7.50 -1.94 -3.57
N GLY A 31 -6.95 -0.73 -3.36
CA GLY A 31 -6.63 -0.21 -2.03
C GLY A 31 -5.23 -0.53 -1.50
N LYS A 32 -4.27 -0.98 -2.33
CA LYS A 32 -2.89 -1.32 -1.91
C LYS A 32 -2.19 -0.17 -1.19
N THR A 33 -2.18 1.02 -1.81
CA THR A 33 -1.57 2.24 -1.25
C THR A 33 -2.28 2.68 0.04
N THR A 34 -3.61 2.66 0.04
CA THR A 34 -4.43 3.02 1.21
C THR A 34 -4.11 2.11 2.39
N LEU A 35 -4.01 0.80 2.16
CA LEU A 35 -3.67 -0.15 3.21
C LEU A 35 -2.24 0.06 3.73
N ALA A 36 -1.26 0.34 2.85
CA ALA A 36 0.11 0.62 3.27
C ALA A 36 0.20 1.84 4.18
N ARG A 37 -0.53 2.92 3.87
CA ARG A 37 -0.63 4.12 4.72
C ARG A 37 -1.26 3.82 6.08
N LEU A 38 -2.35 3.05 6.11
CA LEU A 38 -2.99 2.64 7.35
C LEU A 38 -2.06 1.80 8.23
N ILE A 39 -1.32 0.85 7.64
CA ILE A 39 -0.34 0.05 8.37
C ILE A 39 0.73 0.95 9.01
N ALA A 40 1.29 1.89 8.26
CA ALA A 40 2.32 2.79 8.77
C ALA A 40 1.79 3.65 9.93
N GLN A 41 0.56 4.13 9.82
CA GLN A 41 -0.12 4.89 10.87
C GLN A 41 -0.32 4.06 12.14
N GLU A 42 -0.83 2.83 12.03
CA GLU A 42 -1.04 1.93 13.17
C GLU A 42 0.28 1.51 13.83
N MET A 43 1.33 1.39 13.03
CA MET A 43 2.67 1.03 13.50
C MET A 43 3.41 2.20 14.15
N ASP A 44 2.91 3.43 14.01
CA ASP A 44 3.54 4.67 14.51
C ASP A 44 4.98 4.83 13.98
N LEU A 45 5.17 4.63 12.68
CA LEU A 45 6.45 4.73 12.00
C LEU A 45 6.43 5.83 10.94
N ASP A 46 7.59 6.43 10.69
CA ASP A 46 7.75 7.33 9.56
C ASP A 46 7.40 6.60 8.26
N PHE A 47 6.68 7.29 7.39
CA PHE A 47 6.22 6.74 6.11
C PHE A 47 6.76 7.57 4.95
N PHE A 48 7.56 6.94 4.10
CA PHE A 48 7.98 7.50 2.83
C PHE A 48 7.28 6.76 1.70
N GLU A 49 6.58 7.52 0.89
CA GLU A 49 5.88 7.01 -0.30
C GLU A 49 6.56 7.51 -1.56
N ILE A 50 6.96 6.58 -2.41
CA ILE A 50 7.58 6.87 -3.69
C ILE A 50 6.96 6.02 -4.80
N ASN A 51 7.06 6.51 -6.04
CA ASN A 51 6.63 5.76 -7.21
C ASN A 51 7.86 5.34 -8.01
N ALA A 52 7.99 4.05 -8.29
CA ALA A 52 9.13 3.48 -8.97
C ALA A 52 9.33 4.02 -10.41
N SER A 53 8.27 4.50 -11.05
CA SER A 53 8.34 5.07 -12.40
C SER A 53 8.95 6.47 -12.45
N THR A 54 8.87 7.23 -11.35
CA THR A 54 9.30 8.64 -11.30
C THR A 54 10.50 8.86 -10.40
N THR A 55 10.71 8.00 -9.39
CA THR A 55 11.79 8.15 -8.41
C THR A 55 13.11 7.60 -8.95
N GLY A 56 14.09 8.48 -9.13
CA GLY A 56 15.44 8.10 -9.57
C GLY A 56 16.28 7.48 -8.45
N ILE A 57 17.39 6.83 -8.83
CA ILE A 57 18.32 6.20 -7.88
C ILE A 57 18.92 7.18 -6.86
N LYS A 58 19.13 8.43 -7.26
CA LYS A 58 19.68 9.47 -6.38
C LYS A 58 18.70 9.77 -5.24
N GLU A 59 17.46 10.02 -5.57
CA GLU A 59 16.40 10.31 -4.60
C GLU A 59 16.17 9.11 -3.64
N LEU A 60 16.16 7.88 -4.20
CA LEU A 60 16.08 6.67 -3.37
C LEU A 60 17.21 6.62 -2.35
N LYS A 61 18.46 6.86 -2.76
CA LYS A 61 19.62 6.88 -1.85
C LYS A 61 19.49 7.96 -0.78
N GLU A 62 19.01 9.15 -1.11
CA GLU A 62 18.78 10.22 -0.14
C GLU A 62 17.73 9.81 0.91
N ILE A 63 16.64 9.14 0.51
CA ILE A 63 15.63 8.63 1.43
C ILE A 63 16.22 7.55 2.35
N LEU A 64 16.98 6.61 1.79
CA LEU A 64 17.61 5.55 2.57
C LEU A 64 18.65 6.10 3.57
N GLU A 65 19.42 7.11 3.20
CA GLU A 65 20.35 7.78 4.12
C GLU A 65 19.61 8.52 5.25
N LYS A 66 18.51 9.21 4.96
CA LYS A 66 17.66 9.81 6.01
C LYS A 66 17.13 8.75 6.98
N ALA A 67 16.67 7.61 6.46
CA ALA A 67 16.22 6.49 7.29
C ALA A 67 17.36 5.93 8.17
N LYS A 68 18.58 5.82 7.63
CA LYS A 68 19.76 5.40 8.41
C LYS A 68 20.10 6.35 9.55
N VAL A 69 20.11 7.65 9.27
CA VAL A 69 20.38 8.67 10.30
C VAL A 69 19.37 8.56 11.44
N LYS A 70 18.10 8.36 11.15
CA LYS A 70 17.06 8.16 12.18
C LYS A 70 17.24 6.85 12.95
N PHE A 71 17.53 5.76 12.24
CA PHE A 71 17.65 4.43 12.84
C PHE A 71 18.87 4.30 13.76
N PHE A 72 20.02 4.82 13.32
CA PHE A 72 21.26 4.78 14.13
C PHE A 72 21.40 5.97 15.10
N GLY A 73 20.53 6.99 14.96
CA GLY A 73 20.48 8.14 15.85
C GLY A 73 19.80 7.85 17.19
N LEU A 74 19.54 8.91 17.96
CA LEU A 74 18.94 8.81 19.30
C LEU A 74 17.54 8.19 19.31
N GLN A 75 16.78 8.35 18.23
CA GLN A 75 15.40 7.87 18.16
C GLN A 75 15.29 6.37 17.92
N LYS A 76 16.29 5.73 17.31
CA LYS A 76 16.29 4.31 16.91
C LYS A 76 15.02 3.88 16.16
N GLN A 77 14.40 4.82 15.43
CA GLN A 77 13.12 4.63 14.78
C GLN A 77 13.30 4.03 13.39
N LYS A 78 12.57 2.95 13.12
CA LYS A 78 12.48 2.38 11.77
C LYS A 78 11.59 3.24 10.89
N THR A 79 11.80 3.14 9.59
CA THR A 79 11.04 3.85 8.57
C THR A 79 10.30 2.84 7.70
N TYR A 80 9.03 3.08 7.40
CA TYR A 80 8.33 2.38 6.33
C TYR A 80 8.60 3.08 5.00
N LEU A 81 9.15 2.33 4.05
CA LEU A 81 9.28 2.75 2.67
C LEU A 81 8.22 2.02 1.84
N TYR A 82 7.26 2.78 1.34
CA TYR A 82 6.29 2.29 0.37
C TYR A 82 6.74 2.64 -1.05
N VAL A 83 6.79 1.65 -1.92
CA VAL A 83 7.16 1.82 -3.33
C VAL A 83 6.03 1.35 -4.21
N ASP A 84 5.37 2.30 -4.87
CA ASP A 84 4.34 1.99 -5.86
C ASP A 84 4.98 1.62 -7.20
N GLU A 85 4.33 0.74 -7.96
CA GLU A 85 4.81 0.23 -9.25
C GLU A 85 6.21 -0.42 -9.15
N PHE A 86 6.50 -1.12 -8.06
CA PHE A 86 7.82 -1.66 -7.71
C PHE A 86 8.49 -2.46 -8.84
N HIS A 87 7.72 -3.12 -9.69
CA HIS A 87 8.20 -3.85 -10.87
C HIS A 87 8.93 -2.97 -11.91
N LYS A 88 8.77 -1.64 -11.84
CA LYS A 88 9.47 -0.68 -12.72
C LYS A 88 10.92 -0.43 -12.30
N TRP A 89 11.31 -0.80 -11.09
CA TRP A 89 12.68 -0.60 -10.65
C TRP A 89 13.66 -1.53 -11.34
N ASN A 90 14.77 -0.92 -11.79
CA ASN A 90 15.90 -1.68 -12.31
C ASN A 90 16.69 -2.37 -11.18
N LYS A 91 17.63 -3.24 -11.57
CA LYS A 91 18.45 -4.01 -10.64
C LYS A 91 19.19 -3.14 -9.64
N LEU A 92 19.77 -2.00 -10.05
CA LEU A 92 20.55 -1.12 -9.19
C LEU A 92 19.69 -0.49 -8.07
N GLN A 93 18.45 -0.12 -8.39
CA GLN A 93 17.50 0.39 -7.39
C GLN A 93 17.09 -0.70 -6.42
N GLN A 94 16.80 -1.90 -6.93
CA GLN A 94 16.45 -3.06 -6.09
C GLN A 94 17.62 -3.46 -5.18
N ASP A 95 18.86 -3.46 -5.67
CA ASP A 95 20.05 -3.76 -4.87
C ASP A 95 20.30 -2.71 -3.77
N SER A 96 20.00 -1.43 -4.05
CA SER A 96 20.09 -0.38 -3.03
C SER A 96 19.08 -0.57 -1.90
N LEU A 97 17.85 -0.97 -2.22
CA LEU A 97 16.84 -1.33 -1.23
C LEU A 97 17.24 -2.57 -0.43
N LEU A 98 17.77 -3.60 -1.11
CA LEU A 98 18.19 -4.85 -0.48
C LEU A 98 19.18 -4.58 0.66
N LYS A 99 20.17 -3.72 0.43
CA LYS A 99 21.14 -3.33 1.46
C LYS A 99 20.45 -2.72 2.70
N ALA A 100 19.51 -1.81 2.51
CA ALA A 100 18.79 -1.18 3.62
C ALA A 100 17.88 -2.16 4.37
N LEU A 101 17.30 -3.16 3.68
CA LEU A 101 16.55 -4.25 4.31
C LEU A 101 17.46 -5.16 5.14
N GLU A 102 18.66 -5.48 4.65
CA GLU A 102 19.65 -6.28 5.37
C GLU A 102 20.16 -5.61 6.65
N GLU A 103 20.37 -4.30 6.58
CA GLU A 103 20.74 -3.47 7.71
C GLU A 103 19.57 -3.26 8.71
N GLY A 104 18.35 -3.65 8.35
CA GLY A 104 17.14 -3.49 9.17
C GLY A 104 16.69 -2.04 9.37
N VAL A 105 17.21 -1.12 8.57
CA VAL A 105 16.97 0.33 8.64
C VAL A 105 15.55 0.68 8.21
N VAL A 106 15.04 -0.03 7.20
CA VAL A 106 13.69 0.18 6.66
C VAL A 106 12.84 -1.07 6.79
N ARG A 107 11.54 -0.88 6.95
CA ARG A 107 10.50 -1.82 6.60
C ARG A 107 9.97 -1.43 5.23
N PHE A 108 9.69 -2.40 4.40
CA PHE A 108 9.35 -2.18 3.01
C PHE A 108 7.97 -2.72 2.67
N ILE A 109 7.17 -1.92 2.00
CA ILE A 109 5.95 -2.37 1.35
C ILE A 109 6.04 -2.01 -0.13
N GLY A 110 6.19 -3.00 -0.99
CA GLY A 110 6.14 -2.82 -2.45
C GLY A 110 4.76 -3.09 -2.98
N SER A 111 4.25 -2.25 -3.87
CA SER A 111 3.05 -2.56 -4.64
C SER A 111 3.36 -2.77 -6.11
N THR A 112 2.66 -3.71 -6.72
CA THR A 112 2.80 -4.04 -8.14
C THR A 112 1.51 -4.58 -8.71
N THR A 113 1.30 -4.36 -10.01
CA THR A 113 0.22 -5.01 -10.76
C THR A 113 0.66 -6.36 -11.35
N GLU A 114 1.96 -6.64 -11.35
CA GLU A 114 2.55 -7.86 -11.90
C GLU A 114 2.80 -8.89 -10.81
N ASN A 115 2.90 -10.16 -11.20
CA ASN A 115 3.29 -11.21 -10.28
C ASN A 115 4.74 -10.99 -9.80
N PRO A 116 4.97 -10.79 -8.50
CA PRO A 116 6.28 -10.41 -7.97
C PRO A 116 7.37 -11.48 -8.18
N TYR A 117 7.00 -12.73 -8.34
CA TYR A 117 7.97 -13.81 -8.58
C TYR A 117 8.69 -13.69 -9.93
N PHE A 118 8.17 -12.89 -10.87
CA PHE A 118 8.80 -12.65 -12.17
C PHE A 118 9.50 -11.31 -12.27
N SER A 119 9.11 -10.32 -11.48
CA SER A 119 9.57 -8.94 -11.61
C SER A 119 10.46 -8.46 -10.45
N VAL A 120 10.52 -9.20 -9.35
CA VAL A 120 11.27 -8.82 -8.16
C VAL A 120 12.48 -9.72 -7.97
N ASN A 121 13.62 -9.12 -7.58
CA ASN A 121 14.83 -9.87 -7.25
C ASN A 121 14.57 -10.88 -6.13
N ASN A 122 15.02 -12.13 -6.34
CA ASN A 122 14.87 -13.22 -5.38
C ASN A 122 15.46 -12.90 -4.00
N ALA A 123 16.52 -12.11 -3.94
CA ALA A 123 17.11 -11.67 -2.67
C ALA A 123 16.16 -10.76 -1.88
N ILE A 124 15.37 -9.92 -2.54
CA ILE A 124 14.31 -9.12 -1.89
C ILE A 124 13.17 -10.03 -1.47
N LEU A 125 12.71 -10.94 -2.35
CA LEU A 125 11.64 -11.88 -2.03
C LEU A 125 11.96 -12.71 -0.78
N SER A 126 13.22 -13.11 -0.60
CA SER A 126 13.64 -13.88 0.58
C SER A 126 13.63 -13.10 1.89
N ARG A 127 13.64 -11.75 1.82
CA ARG A 127 13.61 -10.86 3.00
C ARG A 127 12.24 -10.28 3.29
N VAL A 128 11.37 -10.31 2.31
CA VAL A 128 9.96 -9.94 2.47
C VAL A 128 9.23 -11.11 3.11
N ARG A 129 8.62 -10.88 4.27
CA ARG A 129 7.98 -11.96 5.03
C ARG A 129 6.66 -12.43 4.43
N SER A 130 5.99 -11.57 3.66
CA SER A 130 4.65 -11.86 3.18
C SER A 130 4.39 -11.23 1.82
N ILE A 131 3.70 -11.99 0.98
CA ILE A 131 3.19 -11.53 -0.31
C ILE A 131 1.66 -11.66 -0.25
N TYR A 132 0.98 -10.53 -0.46
CA TYR A 132 -0.48 -10.46 -0.39
C TYR A 132 -1.06 -10.16 -1.77
N GLU A 133 -1.91 -11.06 -2.24
CA GLU A 133 -2.67 -10.87 -3.48
C GLU A 133 -3.92 -10.05 -3.22
N PHE A 134 -4.05 -8.93 -3.95
CA PHE A 134 -5.25 -8.12 -3.98
C PHE A 134 -6.09 -8.53 -5.18
N LYS A 135 -7.31 -8.95 -4.93
CA LYS A 135 -8.27 -9.27 -5.98
C LYS A 135 -9.08 -8.03 -6.35
N LYS A 136 -9.62 -8.03 -7.56
CA LYS A 136 -10.62 -7.02 -7.95
C LYS A 136 -11.70 -6.92 -6.89
N LEU A 137 -12.14 -5.71 -6.62
CA LEU A 137 -13.28 -5.48 -5.73
C LEU A 137 -14.56 -5.98 -6.40
N SER A 138 -15.45 -6.54 -5.60
CA SER A 138 -16.80 -6.87 -6.08
C SER A 138 -17.64 -5.60 -6.23
N THR A 139 -18.73 -5.67 -6.98
CA THR A 139 -19.71 -4.58 -7.07
C THR A 139 -20.15 -4.16 -5.67
N ASP A 140 -20.47 -5.10 -4.79
CA ASP A 140 -20.87 -4.81 -3.41
C ASP A 140 -19.78 -4.10 -2.58
N ASP A 141 -18.50 -4.47 -2.78
CA ASP A 141 -17.37 -3.79 -2.12
C ASP A 141 -17.27 -2.33 -2.59
N ILE A 142 -17.44 -2.08 -3.90
CA ILE A 142 -17.44 -0.72 -4.46
C ILE A 142 -18.64 0.08 -3.94
N VAL A 143 -19.84 -0.47 -3.94
CA VAL A 143 -21.04 0.18 -3.40
C VAL A 143 -20.82 0.60 -1.94
N LYS A 144 -20.23 -0.26 -1.12
CA LYS A 144 -19.88 0.10 0.27
C LYS A 144 -18.88 1.26 0.35
N ILE A 145 -17.89 1.30 -0.56
CA ILE A 145 -16.93 2.42 -0.62
C ILE A 145 -17.64 3.70 -1.01
N LEU A 146 -18.55 3.67 -1.99
CA LEU A 146 -19.35 4.83 -2.39
C LEU A 146 -20.23 5.33 -1.25
N HIS A 147 -20.95 4.46 -0.55
CA HIS A 147 -21.73 4.83 0.63
C HIS A 147 -20.86 5.49 1.70
N ASN A 148 -19.73 4.87 2.05
CA ASN A 148 -18.81 5.45 3.03
C ASN A 148 -18.31 6.83 2.62
N THR A 149 -18.11 7.06 1.33
CA THR A 149 -17.68 8.38 0.80
C THR A 149 -18.80 9.40 0.88
N LEU A 150 -20.04 9.01 0.56
CA LEU A 150 -21.20 9.88 0.61
C LEU A 150 -21.57 10.26 2.05
N ASP A 151 -21.41 9.34 3.01
CA ASP A 151 -21.77 9.57 4.41
C ASP A 151 -20.67 10.26 5.22
N ASN A 152 -19.41 10.17 4.78
CA ASN A 152 -18.28 10.70 5.54
C ASN A 152 -18.20 12.22 5.43
N LYS A 153 -18.36 12.89 6.59
CA LYS A 153 -18.33 14.38 6.69
C LYS A 153 -16.93 14.95 6.72
N GLU A 154 -15.91 14.18 7.10
CA GLU A 154 -14.55 14.68 7.26
C GLU A 154 -13.71 14.53 5.99
N ARG A 155 -13.87 13.39 5.30
CA ARG A 155 -13.03 13.01 4.14
C ARG A 155 -13.82 12.66 2.90
N GLY A 156 -15.14 12.84 2.93
CA GLY A 156 -16.04 12.50 1.84
C GLY A 156 -17.01 13.64 1.53
N LEU A 157 -18.16 13.28 1.00
CA LEU A 157 -19.19 14.20 0.54
C LEU A 157 -20.33 14.41 1.54
N GLY A 158 -20.23 13.88 2.76
CA GLY A 158 -21.31 13.91 3.76
C GLY A 158 -21.74 15.29 4.25
N ASN A 159 -21.00 16.36 3.91
CA ASN A 159 -21.40 17.74 4.17
C ASN A 159 -22.18 18.37 2.99
N HIS A 160 -22.31 17.68 1.86
CA HIS A 160 -23.09 18.10 0.72
C HIS A 160 -24.48 17.49 0.80
N SER A 161 -25.51 18.29 0.51
CA SER A 161 -26.90 17.78 0.44
C SER A 161 -27.12 17.03 -0.86
N LEU A 162 -26.46 15.90 -1.01
CA LEU A 162 -26.57 15.03 -2.18
C LEU A 162 -27.74 14.06 -2.02
N VAL A 163 -28.47 13.86 -3.10
CA VAL A 163 -29.50 12.83 -3.21
C VAL A 163 -29.01 11.81 -4.23
N TRP A 164 -28.92 10.55 -3.84
CA TRP A 164 -28.54 9.46 -4.71
C TRP A 164 -29.57 8.34 -4.68
N GLN A 165 -29.57 7.53 -5.72
CA GLN A 165 -30.37 6.33 -5.81
C GLN A 165 -29.48 5.11 -5.74
N GLU A 166 -29.92 4.06 -5.09
CA GLU A 166 -29.13 2.83 -4.90
C GLU A 166 -28.75 2.20 -6.24
N GLU A 167 -29.67 2.25 -7.21
CA GLU A 167 -29.45 1.74 -8.56
C GLU A 167 -28.33 2.50 -9.28
N ALA A 168 -28.17 3.80 -9.01
CA ALA A 168 -27.08 4.59 -9.58
C ALA A 168 -25.73 4.18 -9.00
N LEU A 169 -25.65 3.90 -7.69
CA LEU A 169 -24.42 3.43 -7.06
C LEU A 169 -24.02 2.04 -7.59
N HIS A 170 -24.97 1.15 -7.78
CA HIS A 170 -24.71 -0.16 -8.40
C HIS A 170 -24.23 -0.02 -9.84
N ALA A 171 -24.83 0.86 -10.63
CA ALA A 171 -24.40 1.12 -12.00
C ALA A 171 -22.98 1.67 -12.08
N LEU A 172 -22.62 2.63 -11.21
CA LEU A 172 -21.25 3.15 -11.09
C LEU A 172 -20.27 2.05 -10.68
N ALA A 173 -20.64 1.22 -9.72
CA ALA A 173 -19.82 0.11 -9.25
C ALA A 173 -19.54 -0.90 -10.37
N ASP A 174 -20.53 -1.26 -11.18
CA ASP A 174 -20.38 -2.17 -12.32
C ASP A 174 -19.49 -1.56 -13.42
N LEU A 175 -19.68 -0.29 -13.73
CA LEU A 175 -18.86 0.43 -14.72
C LEU A 175 -17.40 0.55 -14.30
N SER A 176 -17.11 0.60 -12.99
CA SER A 176 -15.75 0.70 -12.47
C SER A 176 -14.91 -0.56 -12.72
N GLY A 177 -15.54 -1.71 -13.02
CA GLY A 177 -14.86 -2.97 -13.27
C GLY A 177 -14.00 -3.47 -12.10
N GLY A 178 -14.33 -3.04 -10.86
CA GLY A 178 -13.62 -3.41 -9.63
C GLY A 178 -12.44 -2.51 -9.27
N ASP A 179 -12.33 -1.33 -9.90
CA ASP A 179 -11.38 -0.26 -9.55
C ASP A 179 -12.09 0.86 -8.79
N ALA A 180 -11.80 0.99 -7.49
CA ALA A 180 -12.45 1.99 -6.63
C ALA A 180 -12.12 3.44 -7.05
N ARG A 181 -10.97 3.71 -7.70
CA ARG A 181 -10.64 5.05 -8.17
C ARG A 181 -11.59 5.48 -9.28
N ILE A 182 -11.83 4.59 -10.26
CA ILE A 182 -12.78 4.87 -11.34
C ILE A 182 -14.17 5.17 -10.76
N ALA A 183 -14.63 4.38 -9.79
CA ALA A 183 -15.92 4.59 -9.16
C ALA A 183 -16.03 5.93 -8.39
N LEU A 184 -14.93 6.41 -7.82
CA LEU A 184 -14.89 7.66 -7.03
C LEU A 184 -14.67 8.90 -7.88
N ASP A 185 -14.08 8.76 -9.08
CA ASP A 185 -13.77 9.86 -10.01
C ASP A 185 -14.93 10.14 -10.99
N THR A 186 -15.95 9.27 -11.02
CA THR A 186 -17.14 9.42 -11.88
C THR A 186 -18.24 10.17 -11.18
#